data_899239526c54bd89a09598c9d0c1904f
#
_entry.id   899239526c54bd89a09598c9d0c1904f
#
_cell.length_a   1.000
_cell.length_b   1.000
_cell.length_c   1.000
_cell.angle_alpha   90.00
_cell.angle_beta   90.00
_cell.angle_gamma   90.00
#
_symmetry.space_group_name_H-M   'P 1'
#
loop_
_entity.id
_entity.type
_entity.pdbx_description
1 polymer ?
#
loop_
_entity_poly.entity_id
_entity_poly.type
_entity_poly.pdbx_seq_one_letter_code
_entity_poly.pdbx_strand_id
1 'polypeptide(L)'
;SIQNKIQALGYINCHVNTYCSFVPGGEFYTIEGQQKFDNENDNCDATDNFIPNFKYSITNGTTTGSIISNNSGNYSIPVQAGQYTLTPVLENPTYFTVSQSNVVVDFPTQTSPVIQDFCIAPNGTKHDVEVSIIPTIVARPGFDANYKIIYKNKGNQVENGTINLQFDDAVLDVISTNPAFTTQTLDNLSFNYSNLNPFETREISVVLNVNSPMETPAANSGDIL
;
A
#
# COMPACT_ATOMS: atom_id res chain seq x y z
N SER A 1 2.40 14.05 40.63
CA SER A 1 1.72 13.30 39.58
C SER A 1 2.70 13.00 38.45
N ILE A 2 2.39 12.06 37.59
CA ILE A 2 3.21 11.69 36.40
C ILE A 2 3.42 12.91 35.52
N GLN A 3 2.42 13.77 35.40
CA GLN A 3 2.45 14.99 34.61
C GLN A 3 3.53 15.99 35.11
N ASN A 4 3.69 16.14 36.42
CA ASN A 4 4.71 17.02 37.00
C ASN A 4 6.13 16.47 36.82
N LYS A 5 6.30 15.14 36.74
CA LYS A 5 7.58 14.51 36.44
C LYS A 5 7.97 14.67 34.97
N ILE A 6 6.98 14.62 34.07
CA ILE A 6 7.18 14.84 32.63
C ILE A 6 7.60 16.28 32.37
N GLN A 7 6.97 17.26 33.03
CA GLN A 7 7.36 18.68 32.95
C GLN A 7 8.77 18.95 33.49
N ALA A 8 9.15 18.29 34.59
CA ALA A 8 10.48 18.43 35.21
C ALA A 8 11.60 17.86 34.35
N LEU A 9 11.28 16.95 33.40
CA LEU A 9 12.23 16.38 32.44
C LEU A 9 12.29 17.18 31.12
N GLY A 10 11.60 18.33 31.03
CA GLY A 10 11.58 19.16 29.82
C GLY A 10 10.74 18.60 28.68
N TYR A 11 9.98 17.55 28.93
CA TYR A 11 9.09 16.95 27.93
C TYR A 11 7.66 17.50 28.08
N ILE A 12 7.27 18.38 27.20
CA ILE A 12 5.96 18.61 26.59
C ILE A 12 4.78 18.94 27.56
N ASN A 13 4.10 20.02 27.22
CA ASN A 13 2.72 20.31 27.64
C ASN A 13 1.75 19.36 26.93
N CYS A 14 1.51 18.15 27.45
CA CYS A 14 0.46 17.28 26.97
C CYS A 14 -0.85 17.57 27.74
N HIS A 15 -1.82 18.14 27.06
CA HIS A 15 -3.20 18.12 27.52
C HIS A 15 -3.85 16.75 27.21
N VAL A 16 -4.64 16.24 28.13
CA VAL A 16 -5.23 14.89 28.10
C VAL A 16 -6.14 14.63 26.87
N ASN A 17 -6.50 15.65 26.12
CA ASN A 17 -7.40 15.59 24.95
C ASN A 17 -6.77 16.02 23.62
N THR A 18 -5.45 16.21 23.58
CA THR A 18 -4.74 16.55 22.34
C THR A 18 -3.56 15.61 22.13
N TYR A 19 -3.38 15.14 20.91
CA TYR A 19 -2.14 14.46 20.53
C TYR A 19 -0.96 15.34 20.90
N CYS A 20 -0.01 14.81 21.64
CA CYS A 20 1.25 15.50 21.89
C CYS A 20 1.96 15.70 20.56
N SER A 21 2.03 16.97 20.11
CA SER A 21 2.95 17.30 19.03
C SER A 21 4.37 17.25 19.62
N PHE A 22 5.11 16.23 19.28
CA PHE A 22 6.54 16.19 19.55
C PHE A 22 7.21 17.11 18.53
N VAL A 23 7.80 18.19 19.00
CA VAL A 23 8.74 18.98 18.22
C VAL A 23 10.13 18.46 18.57
N PRO A 24 10.81 17.74 17.67
CA PRO A 24 12.17 17.27 17.91
C PRO A 24 13.06 18.48 18.20
N GLY A 25 13.91 18.40 19.22
CA GLY A 25 14.94 19.42 19.45
C GLY A 25 16.03 19.33 18.38
N GLY A 26 16.52 20.48 17.89
CA GLY A 26 17.56 20.59 16.88
C GLY A 26 17.08 21.21 15.57
N GLU A 27 18.02 21.49 14.67
CA GLU A 27 17.72 21.93 13.31
C GLU A 27 17.38 20.72 12.45
N PHE A 28 16.22 20.76 11.78
CA PHE A 28 15.79 19.78 10.83
C PHE A 28 15.70 20.39 9.44
N TYR A 29 16.15 19.64 8.48
CA TYR A 29 16.07 19.93 7.06
C TYR A 29 15.08 18.96 6.44
N THR A 30 14.53 19.30 5.30
CA THR A 30 13.49 18.47 4.66
C THR A 30 13.90 18.10 3.23
N ILE A 31 13.74 16.84 2.89
CA ILE A 31 13.75 16.34 1.51
C ILE A 31 12.31 16.01 1.17
N GLU A 32 11.76 16.59 0.13
CA GLU A 32 10.38 16.33 -0.27
C GLU A 32 10.25 16.23 -1.78
N GLY A 33 9.17 15.65 -2.24
CA GLY A 33 8.90 15.48 -3.66
C GLY A 33 7.76 14.54 -3.93
N GLN A 34 7.68 14.12 -5.17
CA GLN A 34 6.64 13.25 -5.70
C GLN A 34 7.21 12.26 -6.69
N GLN A 35 6.46 11.19 -6.96
CA GLN A 35 6.79 10.26 -8.02
C GLN A 35 5.60 10.07 -8.95
N LYS A 36 5.89 9.96 -10.24
CA LYS A 36 4.92 9.75 -11.30
C LYS A 36 5.31 8.56 -12.16
N PHE A 37 4.31 7.97 -12.80
CA PHE A 37 4.47 6.94 -13.80
C PHE A 37 4.28 7.53 -15.19
N ASP A 38 5.35 7.59 -15.94
CA ASP A 38 5.41 8.04 -17.34
C ASP A 38 4.94 6.88 -18.25
N ASN A 39 3.65 6.85 -18.51
CA ASN A 39 3.05 5.78 -19.33
C ASN A 39 3.37 5.91 -20.82
N GLU A 40 3.50 7.13 -21.31
CA GLU A 40 3.76 7.45 -22.70
C GLU A 40 5.25 7.42 -23.04
N ASN A 41 6.13 7.39 -22.04
CA ASN A 41 7.59 7.42 -22.14
C ASN A 41 8.12 8.69 -22.84
N ASP A 42 7.53 9.83 -22.47
CA ASP A 42 7.86 11.15 -22.98
C ASP A 42 8.46 12.11 -21.93
N ASN A 43 8.81 11.57 -20.75
CA ASN A 43 9.20 12.18 -19.50
C ASN A 43 8.00 12.69 -18.70
N CYS A 44 8.05 12.46 -17.38
CA CYS A 44 6.95 12.78 -16.49
C CYS A 44 6.51 14.25 -16.58
N ASP A 45 5.25 14.44 -16.91
CA ASP A 45 4.62 15.73 -17.07
C ASP A 45 3.33 15.88 -16.24
N ALA A 46 2.48 16.84 -16.59
CA ALA A 46 1.25 17.12 -15.83
C ALA A 46 0.16 16.05 -16.04
N THR A 47 0.24 15.29 -17.15
CA THR A 47 -0.77 14.27 -17.52
C THR A 47 -0.51 12.93 -16.86
N ASP A 48 0.71 12.71 -16.37
CA ASP A 48 1.12 11.47 -15.74
C ASP A 48 0.53 11.26 -14.35
N ASN A 49 0.21 10.01 -14.07
CA ASN A 49 -0.37 9.60 -12.81
C ASN A 49 0.69 9.52 -11.69
N PHE A 50 0.32 10.01 -10.51
CA PHE A 50 1.11 9.80 -9.30
C PHE A 50 1.08 8.32 -8.89
N ILE A 51 2.21 7.81 -8.40
CA ILE A 51 2.31 6.47 -7.85
C ILE A 51 2.09 6.54 -6.33
N PRO A 52 1.00 5.99 -5.79
CA PRO A 52 0.74 5.98 -4.36
C PRO A 52 1.60 4.95 -3.64
N ASN A 53 1.87 5.20 -2.35
CA ASN A 53 2.53 4.24 -1.46
C ASN A 53 3.89 3.71 -1.97
N PHE A 54 4.63 4.55 -2.68
CA PHE A 54 5.92 4.18 -3.24
C PHE A 54 7.01 4.18 -2.16
N LYS A 55 7.86 3.17 -2.18
CA LYS A 55 8.89 2.98 -1.17
C LYS A 55 10.21 3.63 -1.58
N TYR A 56 10.84 4.30 -0.62
CA TYR A 56 12.20 4.80 -0.72
C TYR A 56 13.08 4.22 0.38
N SER A 57 14.34 4.02 0.09
CA SER A 57 15.40 3.82 1.07
C SER A 57 16.18 5.12 1.23
N ILE A 58 16.49 5.52 2.45
CA ILE A 58 17.35 6.66 2.76
C ILE A 58 18.48 6.21 3.68
N THR A 59 19.71 6.62 3.38
CA THR A 59 20.88 6.30 4.21
C THR A 59 21.80 7.51 4.35
N ASN A 60 22.42 7.65 5.52
CA ASN A 60 23.51 8.60 5.76
C ASN A 60 24.88 7.91 5.77
N GLY A 61 24.97 6.69 5.22
CA GLY A 61 26.19 5.90 5.21
C GLY A 61 26.39 5.03 6.46
N THR A 62 25.76 5.38 7.58
CA THR A 62 25.85 4.63 8.84
C THR A 62 24.54 3.94 9.17
N THR A 63 23.44 4.63 8.98
CA THR A 63 22.09 4.14 9.25
C THR A 63 21.27 4.19 7.97
N THR A 64 20.45 3.15 7.76
CA THR A 64 19.52 3.08 6.65
C THR A 64 18.09 2.97 7.17
N GLY A 65 17.22 3.80 6.65
CA GLY A 65 15.78 3.80 6.90
C GLY A 65 14.98 3.59 5.62
N SER A 66 13.68 3.42 5.78
CA SER A 66 12.72 3.37 4.66
C SER A 66 11.57 4.31 4.94
N ILE A 67 11.07 4.93 3.88
CA ILE A 67 9.83 5.70 3.90
C ILE A 67 8.90 5.24 2.79
N ILE A 68 7.64 5.53 2.94
CA ILE A 68 6.60 5.26 1.95
C ILE A 68 5.89 6.58 1.67
N SER A 69 5.72 6.94 0.40
CA SER A 69 4.94 8.11 0.00
C SER A 69 3.48 7.93 0.39
N ASN A 70 2.75 9.02 0.47
CA ASN A 70 1.32 8.98 0.77
C ASN A 70 0.48 8.50 -0.44
N ASN A 71 -0.84 8.40 -0.26
CA ASN A 71 -1.77 7.96 -1.31
C ASN A 71 -1.84 8.92 -2.52
N SER A 72 -1.34 10.15 -2.39
CA SER A 72 -1.26 11.12 -3.48
C SER A 72 0.13 11.16 -4.14
N GLY A 73 1.00 10.19 -3.81
CA GLY A 73 2.34 10.11 -4.37
C GLY A 73 3.33 11.16 -3.85
N ASN A 74 3.07 11.82 -2.73
CA ASN A 74 3.99 12.79 -2.15
C ASN A 74 4.75 12.20 -0.97
N TYR A 75 5.99 12.63 -0.78
CA TYR A 75 6.79 12.29 0.38
C TYR A 75 7.46 13.53 0.98
N SER A 76 7.74 13.48 2.28
CA SER A 76 8.48 14.49 3.02
C SER A 76 9.28 13.81 4.12
N ILE A 77 10.58 14.03 4.14
CA ILE A 77 11.53 13.35 5.01
C ILE A 77 12.28 14.40 5.83
N PRO A 78 12.00 14.54 7.13
CA PRO A 78 12.80 15.36 8.01
C PRO A 78 14.12 14.64 8.33
N VAL A 79 15.24 15.35 8.16
CA VAL A 79 16.59 14.86 8.44
C VAL A 79 17.41 15.90 9.22
N GLN A 80 18.43 15.47 9.91
CA GLN A 80 19.42 16.36 10.55
C GLN A 80 20.49 16.79 9.53
N ALA A 81 21.42 17.67 9.94
CA ALA A 81 22.58 18.01 9.14
C ALA A 81 23.41 16.76 8.79
N GLY A 82 23.87 16.67 7.55
CA GLY A 82 24.64 15.55 7.03
C GLY A 82 24.28 15.20 5.59
N GLN A 83 25.01 14.22 5.05
CA GLN A 83 24.80 13.74 3.70
C GLN A 83 23.88 12.52 3.71
N TYR A 84 22.90 12.52 2.82
CA TYR A 84 21.91 11.46 2.67
C TYR A 84 21.84 10.99 1.23
N THR A 85 21.71 9.68 1.05
CA THR A 85 21.41 9.08 -0.25
C THR A 85 19.97 8.57 -0.22
N LEU A 86 19.13 9.09 -1.11
CA LEU A 86 17.75 8.67 -1.33
C LEU A 86 17.67 7.78 -2.56
N THR A 87 17.06 6.61 -2.42
CA THR A 87 16.98 5.58 -3.48
C THR A 87 15.54 5.11 -3.63
N PRO A 88 14.93 5.25 -4.82
CA PRO A 88 13.65 4.63 -5.14
C PRO A 88 13.75 3.09 -5.07
N VAL A 89 12.77 2.44 -4.42
CA VAL A 89 12.76 0.98 -4.26
C VAL A 89 11.59 0.39 -5.04
N LEU A 90 11.88 -0.14 -6.21
CA LEU A 90 10.91 -0.84 -7.05
C LEU A 90 10.78 -2.31 -6.62
N GLU A 91 9.56 -2.82 -6.60
CA GLU A 91 9.28 -4.23 -6.32
C GLU A 91 9.80 -5.14 -7.45
N ASN A 92 9.63 -4.70 -8.70
CA ASN A 92 10.12 -5.37 -9.90
C ASN A 92 11.07 -4.42 -10.68
N PRO A 93 12.34 -4.27 -10.26
CA PRO A 93 13.24 -3.25 -10.82
C PRO A 93 13.58 -3.44 -12.30
N THR A 94 13.38 -4.64 -12.84
CA THR A 94 13.61 -4.92 -14.27
C THR A 94 12.43 -4.54 -15.16
N TYR A 95 11.26 -4.24 -14.58
CA TYR A 95 10.05 -3.85 -15.33
C TYR A 95 9.99 -2.35 -15.61
N PHE A 96 10.83 -1.57 -14.92
CA PHE A 96 10.79 -0.12 -14.95
C PHE A 96 12.18 0.48 -15.08
N THR A 97 12.24 1.71 -15.59
CA THR A 97 13.38 2.61 -15.49
C THR A 97 13.02 3.76 -14.55
N VAL A 98 14.02 4.34 -13.90
CA VAL A 98 13.84 5.49 -13.02
C VAL A 98 14.73 6.61 -13.52
N SER A 99 14.23 7.84 -13.53
CA SER A 99 14.98 9.03 -13.99
C SER A 99 16.34 9.20 -13.30
N GLN A 100 16.39 8.84 -12.01
CA GLN A 100 17.60 8.82 -11.19
C GLN A 100 17.56 7.61 -10.25
N SER A 101 18.54 6.73 -10.35
CA SER A 101 18.62 5.52 -9.51
C SER A 101 18.88 5.83 -8.03
N ASN A 102 19.55 6.94 -7.75
CA ASN A 102 19.73 7.49 -6.40
C ASN A 102 20.03 9.00 -6.49
N VAL A 103 19.79 9.70 -5.40
CA VAL A 103 20.07 11.14 -5.24
C VAL A 103 20.81 11.36 -3.94
N VAL A 104 21.87 12.15 -3.99
CA VAL A 104 22.63 12.56 -2.82
C VAL A 104 22.21 13.98 -2.44
N VAL A 105 21.84 14.18 -1.19
CA VAL A 105 21.47 15.47 -0.60
C VAL A 105 22.37 15.72 0.59
N ASP A 106 22.91 16.93 0.70
CA ASP A 106 23.85 17.33 1.77
C ASP A 106 23.38 18.61 2.47
N PHE A 107 23.10 18.53 3.77
CA PHE A 107 22.68 19.65 4.58
C PHE A 107 23.75 20.04 5.60
N PRO A 108 23.98 21.35 5.83
CA PRO A 108 23.23 22.51 5.34
C PRO A 108 23.74 23.08 4.01
N THR A 109 24.58 22.36 3.28
CA THR A 109 25.16 22.82 2.00
C THR A 109 24.08 23.16 0.98
N GLN A 110 23.01 22.34 0.93
CA GLN A 110 21.80 22.61 0.13
C GLN A 110 20.76 23.30 1.00
N THR A 111 19.96 24.17 0.36
CA THR A 111 18.85 24.86 1.05
C THR A 111 17.70 23.89 1.30
N SER A 112 17.07 24.00 2.47
CA SER A 112 15.87 23.22 2.82
C SER A 112 14.60 24.01 2.52
N PRO A 113 13.52 23.38 1.99
CA PRO A 113 13.48 21.99 1.55
C PRO A 113 14.25 21.73 0.25
N VAL A 114 14.84 20.54 0.11
CA VAL A 114 15.29 20.04 -1.20
C VAL A 114 14.11 19.35 -1.86
N ILE A 115 13.75 19.81 -3.06
CA ILE A 115 12.69 19.19 -3.86
C ILE A 115 13.33 18.17 -4.80
N GLN A 116 12.88 16.92 -4.71
CA GLN A 116 13.37 15.83 -5.54
C GLN A 116 12.20 14.98 -6.04
N ASP A 117 11.88 15.12 -7.31
CA ASP A 117 10.87 14.31 -7.98
C ASP A 117 11.51 13.13 -8.71
N PHE A 118 10.75 12.02 -8.80
CA PHE A 118 11.16 10.84 -9.53
C PHE A 118 10.15 10.51 -10.63
N CYS A 119 10.69 10.21 -11.81
CA CYS A 119 9.94 9.74 -12.95
C CYS A 119 10.23 8.26 -13.16
N ILE A 120 9.20 7.43 -13.18
CA ILE A 120 9.28 5.99 -13.38
C ILE A 120 8.62 5.65 -14.71
N ALA A 121 9.37 5.08 -15.65
CA ALA A 121 8.89 4.72 -16.97
C ALA A 121 8.93 3.19 -17.19
N PRO A 122 8.10 2.64 -18.09
CA PRO A 122 8.09 1.22 -18.40
C PRO A 122 9.39 0.78 -19.09
N ASN A 123 9.87 -0.41 -18.74
CA ASN A 123 10.98 -1.08 -19.42
C ASN A 123 10.48 -2.32 -20.16
N GLY A 124 10.19 -2.17 -21.44
CA GLY A 124 9.50 -3.17 -22.25
C GLY A 124 8.06 -3.36 -21.80
N THR A 125 7.40 -4.42 -22.26
CA THR A 125 6.01 -4.75 -21.93
C THR A 125 5.98 -5.87 -20.90
N LYS A 126 5.37 -5.62 -19.72
CA LYS A 126 5.28 -6.56 -18.61
C LYS A 126 3.86 -6.58 -18.04
N HIS A 127 3.20 -7.73 -18.14
CA HIS A 127 1.89 -8.02 -17.58
C HIS A 127 2.09 -8.82 -16.29
N ASP A 128 1.66 -8.30 -15.15
CA ASP A 128 1.83 -8.95 -13.84
C ASP A 128 0.75 -8.46 -12.86
N VAL A 129 -0.24 -9.28 -12.61
CA VAL A 129 -1.29 -9.00 -11.63
C VAL A 129 -1.21 -10.02 -10.51
N GLU A 130 -0.88 -9.56 -9.32
CA GLU A 130 -0.88 -10.37 -8.10
C GLU A 130 -2.24 -10.33 -7.43
N VAL A 131 -2.70 -11.50 -6.95
CA VAL A 131 -3.95 -11.64 -6.19
C VAL A 131 -3.66 -12.34 -4.87
N SER A 132 -4.21 -11.80 -3.79
CA SER A 132 -4.13 -12.38 -2.45
C SER A 132 -5.51 -12.37 -1.80
N ILE A 133 -5.83 -13.43 -1.03
CA ILE A 133 -7.04 -13.49 -0.20
C ILE A 133 -6.64 -13.51 1.28
N ILE A 134 -7.34 -12.72 2.10
CA ILE A 134 -7.05 -12.56 3.52
C ILE A 134 -8.36 -12.70 4.31
N PRO A 135 -8.46 -13.62 5.28
CA PRO A 135 -9.58 -13.63 6.20
C PRO A 135 -9.50 -12.43 7.16
N THR A 136 -10.57 -11.65 7.27
CA THR A 136 -10.68 -10.53 8.21
C THR A 136 -11.54 -10.90 9.43
N ILE A 137 -12.46 -11.84 9.27
CA ILE A 137 -13.16 -12.55 10.34
C ILE A 137 -13.02 -14.04 10.05
N VAL A 138 -12.58 -14.78 11.07
CA VAL A 138 -12.31 -16.22 10.96
C VAL A 138 -13.62 -16.99 10.73
N ALA A 139 -13.60 -17.94 9.81
CA ALA A 139 -14.70 -18.86 9.56
C ALA A 139 -15.04 -19.68 10.81
N ARG A 140 -16.32 -19.75 11.16
CA ARG A 140 -16.87 -20.54 12.26
C ARG A 140 -18.18 -21.15 11.83
N PRO A 141 -18.44 -22.43 12.11
CA PRO A 141 -19.70 -23.08 11.80
C PRO A 141 -20.92 -22.29 12.34
N GLY A 142 -21.87 -21.98 11.45
CA GLY A 142 -23.09 -21.23 11.75
C GLY A 142 -22.92 -19.71 11.80
N PHE A 143 -21.79 -19.15 11.39
CA PHE A 143 -21.53 -17.71 11.42
C PHE A 143 -20.94 -17.18 10.11
N ASP A 144 -21.04 -15.86 9.92
CA ASP A 144 -20.44 -15.19 8.77
C ASP A 144 -18.91 -15.09 8.93
N ALA A 145 -18.23 -15.38 7.86
CA ALA A 145 -16.79 -15.22 7.67
C ALA A 145 -16.52 -14.12 6.65
N ASN A 146 -15.60 -13.22 6.96
CA ASN A 146 -15.30 -12.09 6.10
C ASN A 146 -13.90 -12.24 5.49
N TYR A 147 -13.83 -12.01 4.18
CA TYR A 147 -12.59 -12.08 3.41
C TYR A 147 -12.38 -10.78 2.64
N LYS A 148 -11.10 -10.44 2.45
CA LYS A 148 -10.66 -9.45 1.47
C LYS A 148 -9.82 -10.12 0.41
N ILE A 149 -10.20 -9.92 -0.85
CA ILE A 149 -9.36 -10.23 -2.01
C ILE A 149 -8.68 -8.92 -2.39
N ILE A 150 -7.35 -8.91 -2.37
CA ILE A 150 -6.54 -7.76 -2.75
C ILE A 150 -5.84 -8.14 -4.05
N TYR A 151 -5.96 -7.30 -5.06
CA TYR A 151 -5.26 -7.48 -6.32
C TYR A 151 -4.52 -6.21 -6.72
N LYS A 152 -3.28 -6.39 -7.20
CA LYS A 152 -2.34 -5.32 -7.51
C LYS A 152 -1.71 -5.55 -8.87
N ASN A 153 -1.66 -4.50 -9.66
CA ASN A 153 -0.88 -4.52 -10.89
C ASN A 153 0.60 -4.22 -10.55
N LYS A 154 1.43 -5.25 -10.62
CA LYS A 154 2.89 -5.20 -10.43
C LYS A 154 3.64 -5.08 -11.76
N GLY A 155 2.90 -5.19 -12.87
CA GLY A 155 3.38 -4.96 -14.23
C GLY A 155 3.46 -3.48 -14.59
N ASN A 156 3.83 -3.21 -15.84
CA ASN A 156 3.98 -1.86 -16.37
C ASN A 156 2.99 -1.53 -17.50
N GLN A 157 1.94 -2.35 -17.66
CA GLN A 157 0.85 -2.12 -18.61
C GLN A 157 -0.46 -1.97 -17.85
N VAL A 158 -1.41 -1.26 -18.45
CA VAL A 158 -2.80 -1.19 -17.93
C VAL A 158 -3.48 -2.54 -18.13
N GLU A 159 -4.07 -3.08 -17.09
CA GLU A 159 -4.64 -4.43 -17.10
C GLU A 159 -6.17 -4.42 -17.05
N ASN A 160 -6.73 -5.40 -17.77
CA ASN A 160 -8.14 -5.73 -17.73
C ASN A 160 -8.27 -7.25 -17.56
N GLY A 161 -9.22 -7.69 -16.76
CA GLY A 161 -9.34 -9.12 -16.50
C GLY A 161 -10.50 -9.48 -15.59
N THR A 162 -10.42 -10.68 -15.03
CA THR A 162 -11.44 -11.23 -14.14
C THR A 162 -10.75 -11.90 -12.95
N ILE A 163 -11.18 -11.56 -11.75
CA ILE A 163 -10.82 -12.29 -10.53
C ILE A 163 -11.91 -13.34 -10.29
N ASN A 164 -11.51 -14.59 -10.11
CA ASN A 164 -12.41 -15.69 -9.80
C ASN A 164 -12.17 -16.15 -8.37
N LEU A 165 -13.22 -16.19 -7.57
CA LEU A 165 -13.23 -16.80 -6.25
C LEU A 165 -13.99 -18.12 -6.33
N GLN A 166 -13.26 -19.22 -6.11
CA GLN A 166 -13.86 -20.55 -5.94
C GLN A 166 -14.11 -20.82 -4.46
N PHE A 167 -15.26 -21.39 -4.16
CA PHE A 167 -15.68 -21.80 -2.82
C PHE A 167 -16.60 -23.01 -2.93
N ASP A 168 -16.81 -23.73 -1.84
CA ASP A 168 -17.75 -24.85 -1.79
C ASP A 168 -19.15 -24.34 -1.44
N ASP A 169 -20.00 -24.13 -2.44
CA ASP A 169 -21.39 -23.63 -2.29
C ASP A 169 -22.27 -24.56 -1.42
N ALA A 170 -21.85 -25.82 -1.26
CA ALA A 170 -22.61 -26.74 -0.40
C ALA A 170 -22.50 -26.38 1.09
N VAL A 171 -21.41 -25.73 1.51
CA VAL A 171 -21.13 -25.38 2.93
C VAL A 171 -20.90 -23.89 3.16
N LEU A 172 -20.86 -23.08 2.09
CA LEU A 172 -20.62 -21.64 2.15
C LEU A 172 -21.65 -20.88 1.34
N ASP A 173 -22.51 -20.12 1.98
CA ASP A 173 -23.48 -19.25 1.31
C ASP A 173 -22.93 -17.83 1.11
N VAL A 174 -23.10 -17.26 -0.06
CA VAL A 174 -22.70 -15.89 -0.37
C VAL A 174 -23.69 -14.91 0.24
N ILE A 175 -23.26 -14.14 1.24
CA ILE A 175 -24.09 -13.11 1.88
C ILE A 175 -23.97 -11.77 1.19
N SER A 176 -22.74 -11.31 0.93
CA SER A 176 -22.52 -10.04 0.24
C SER A 176 -21.12 -9.92 -0.34
N THR A 177 -20.98 -9.07 -1.37
CA THR A 177 -19.71 -8.67 -1.93
C THR A 177 -19.67 -7.16 -2.19
N ASN A 178 -18.50 -6.57 -2.07
CA ASN A 178 -18.26 -5.18 -2.48
C ASN A 178 -16.87 -5.05 -3.14
N PRO A 179 -16.80 -4.71 -4.45
CA PRO A 179 -17.92 -4.49 -5.37
C PRO A 179 -18.78 -5.75 -5.58
N ALA A 180 -19.94 -5.56 -6.20
CA ALA A 180 -20.80 -6.69 -6.58
C ALA A 180 -20.06 -7.59 -7.61
N PHE A 181 -20.29 -8.89 -7.52
CA PHE A 181 -19.77 -9.83 -8.52
C PHE A 181 -20.43 -9.60 -9.89
N THR A 182 -19.70 -9.92 -10.95
CA THR A 182 -20.20 -9.81 -12.32
C THR A 182 -21.07 -11.01 -12.70
N THR A 183 -20.63 -12.21 -12.32
CA THR A 183 -21.35 -13.45 -12.53
C THR A 183 -21.15 -14.39 -11.36
N GLN A 184 -22.17 -15.21 -11.09
CA GLN A 184 -22.12 -16.30 -10.11
C GLN A 184 -22.51 -17.60 -10.79
N THR A 185 -21.74 -18.64 -10.54
CA THR A 185 -22.09 -20.05 -10.79
C THR A 185 -22.04 -20.80 -9.48
N LEU A 186 -22.36 -22.09 -9.48
CA LEU A 186 -22.50 -22.89 -8.26
C LEU A 186 -21.35 -22.68 -7.27
N ASP A 187 -20.11 -22.85 -7.67
CA ASP A 187 -18.94 -22.79 -6.79
C ASP A 187 -17.98 -21.64 -7.13
N ASN A 188 -18.48 -20.59 -7.82
CA ASN A 188 -17.60 -19.51 -8.28
C ASN A 188 -18.27 -18.16 -8.36
N LEU A 189 -17.60 -17.13 -7.86
CA LEU A 189 -17.89 -15.73 -8.11
C LEU A 189 -16.83 -15.13 -9.03
N SER A 190 -17.27 -14.40 -10.04
CA SER A 190 -16.37 -13.69 -10.96
C SER A 190 -16.54 -12.19 -10.81
N PHE A 191 -15.41 -11.48 -10.75
CA PHE A 191 -15.33 -10.02 -10.64
C PHE A 191 -14.51 -9.48 -11.81
N ASN A 192 -15.17 -8.83 -12.76
CA ASN A 192 -14.47 -8.19 -13.86
C ASN A 192 -13.86 -6.87 -13.40
N TYR A 193 -12.63 -6.61 -13.83
CA TYR A 193 -11.98 -5.33 -13.64
C TYR A 193 -11.45 -4.78 -14.96
N SER A 194 -11.36 -3.46 -15.04
CA SER A 194 -10.83 -2.75 -16.20
C SER A 194 -9.97 -1.59 -15.75
N ASN A 195 -9.03 -1.18 -16.60
CA ASN A 195 -8.16 -0.03 -16.38
C ASN A 195 -7.44 -0.09 -15.01
N LEU A 196 -6.89 -1.25 -14.66
CA LEU A 196 -6.03 -1.38 -13.49
C LEU A 196 -4.64 -0.86 -13.87
N ASN A 197 -4.32 0.35 -13.44
CA ASN A 197 -3.06 1.02 -13.77
C ASN A 197 -1.86 0.35 -13.10
N PRO A 198 -0.64 0.48 -13.65
CA PRO A 198 0.57 0.09 -12.95
C PRO A 198 0.63 0.67 -11.53
N PHE A 199 1.10 -0.13 -10.56
CA PHE A 199 1.15 0.16 -9.11
C PHE A 199 -0.20 0.25 -8.42
N GLU A 200 -1.32 0.24 -9.14
CA GLU A 200 -2.66 0.33 -8.55
C GLU A 200 -3.03 -0.97 -7.81
N THR A 201 -3.63 -0.80 -6.65
CA THR A 201 -4.18 -1.87 -5.82
C THR A 201 -5.68 -1.65 -5.64
N ARG A 202 -6.47 -2.70 -5.83
CA ARG A 202 -7.91 -2.70 -5.55
C ARG A 202 -8.25 -3.85 -4.61
N GLU A 203 -9.39 -3.77 -3.97
CA GLU A 203 -9.88 -4.79 -3.05
C GLU A 203 -11.33 -5.17 -3.35
N ILE A 204 -11.65 -6.42 -3.05
CA ILE A 204 -13.00 -6.97 -3.04
C ILE A 204 -13.26 -7.50 -1.64
N SER A 205 -14.31 -7.03 -0.98
CA SER A 205 -14.78 -7.59 0.29
C SER A 205 -15.82 -8.67 0.00
N VAL A 206 -15.70 -9.82 0.66
CA VAL A 206 -16.62 -10.95 0.52
C VAL A 206 -17.05 -11.40 1.90
N VAL A 207 -18.34 -11.60 2.08
CA VAL A 207 -18.95 -12.18 3.28
C VAL A 207 -19.62 -13.49 2.89
N LEU A 208 -19.17 -14.58 3.50
CA LEU A 208 -19.71 -15.92 3.33
C LEU A 208 -20.28 -16.40 4.66
N ASN A 209 -21.48 -16.97 4.67
CA ASN A 209 -22.00 -17.71 5.82
C ASN A 209 -21.51 -19.14 5.77
N VAL A 210 -21.05 -19.66 6.89
CA VAL A 210 -20.60 -21.05 7.03
C VAL A 210 -21.73 -21.87 7.58
N ASN A 211 -22.08 -22.98 6.96
CA ASN A 211 -23.10 -23.89 7.48
C ASN A 211 -22.85 -24.25 8.95
N SER A 212 -23.92 -24.41 9.68
CA SER A 212 -23.87 -24.89 11.08
C SER A 212 -23.73 -26.43 11.13
N PRO A 213 -23.36 -27.00 12.27
CA PRO A 213 -23.37 -28.47 12.46
C PRO A 213 -24.74 -29.13 12.34
N MET A 214 -25.82 -28.33 12.25
CA MET A 214 -27.20 -28.82 12.14
C MET A 214 -27.74 -28.78 10.71
N GLU A 215 -27.01 -28.20 9.80
CA GLU A 215 -27.36 -28.12 8.37
C GLU A 215 -26.84 -29.33 7.59
N THR A 216 -27.24 -29.46 6.35
CA THR A 216 -26.83 -30.56 5.48
C THR A 216 -26.35 -30.00 4.12
N PRO A 217 -25.05 -30.15 3.79
CA PRO A 217 -24.00 -30.74 4.61
C PRO A 217 -23.64 -29.89 5.84
N ALA A 218 -23.26 -30.55 6.92
CA ALA A 218 -22.82 -29.88 8.15
C ALA A 218 -21.38 -29.38 8.02
N ALA A 219 -21.11 -28.20 8.58
CA ALA A 219 -19.74 -27.75 8.83
C ALA A 219 -19.43 -27.87 10.33
N ASN A 220 -18.25 -28.38 10.67
CA ASN A 220 -17.81 -28.59 12.04
C ASN A 220 -16.50 -27.86 12.34
N SER A 221 -16.20 -27.68 13.62
CA SER A 221 -14.93 -27.08 14.02
C SER A 221 -13.76 -27.99 13.61
N GLY A 222 -12.84 -27.43 12.81
CA GLY A 222 -11.68 -28.14 12.29
C GLY A 222 -11.82 -28.65 10.85
N ASP A 223 -12.98 -28.49 10.22
CA ASP A 223 -13.15 -28.76 8.80
C ASP A 223 -12.33 -27.72 7.99
N ILE A 224 -11.83 -28.15 6.83
CA ILE A 224 -11.20 -27.28 5.84
C ILE A 224 -12.27 -26.91 4.83
N LEU A 225 -12.51 -25.63 4.68
CA LEU A 225 -13.52 -25.07 3.79
C LEU A 225 -12.88 -24.42 2.57
#